data_7c1de1e8df05878019b49834d4932257
#
_entry.id   7c1de1e8df05878019b49834d4932257
#
_cell.length_a   1.000
_cell.length_b   1.000
_cell.length_c   1.000
_cell.angle_alpha   90.00
_cell.angle_beta   90.00
_cell.angle_gamma   90.00
#
_symmetry.space_group_name_H-M   'P 1'
#
loop_
_entity.id
_entity.type
_entity.pdbx_description
1 polymer ?
#
loop_
_entity_poly.entity_id
_entity_poly.type
_entity_poly.pdbx_seq_one_letter_code
_entity_poly.pdbx_strand_id
1 'polypeptide(L)'
;MQTIIALCQMYKVNKLFVFGSILTERFNKESDIDLVVDFNKEDITDYFDNYYNLKDSLQEVLGREVDLLEEQAIENPYLRKSVDSSKMLIYERAS
;
A
#
# COMPACT_ATOMS: atom_id res chain seq x y z
N MET A 1 -3.55 -1.35 13.81
CA MET A 1 -4.06 -0.35 12.85
C MET A 1 -3.51 1.05 13.10
N GLN A 2 -3.42 1.49 14.35
CA GLN A 2 -2.90 2.82 14.62
C GLN A 2 -1.47 3.02 14.11
N THR A 3 -0.64 1.99 14.17
CA THR A 3 0.74 2.07 13.65
C THR A 3 0.76 2.28 12.14
N ILE A 4 -0.12 1.60 11.42
CA ILE A 4 -0.21 1.76 9.96
C ILE A 4 -0.72 3.17 9.63
N ILE A 5 -1.70 3.67 10.38
CA ILE A 5 -2.21 5.03 10.19
C ILE A 5 -1.09 6.06 10.41
N ALA A 6 -0.29 5.88 11.47
CA ALA A 6 0.83 6.77 11.76
C ALA A 6 1.86 6.77 10.63
N LEU A 7 2.19 5.59 10.08
CA LEU A 7 3.09 5.48 8.95
C LEU A 7 2.54 6.19 7.71
N CYS A 8 1.26 6.02 7.43
CA CYS A 8 0.63 6.69 6.30
C CYS A 8 0.70 8.20 6.44
N GLN A 9 0.47 8.72 7.64
CA GLN A 9 0.56 10.15 7.89
C GLN A 9 2.00 10.65 7.76
N MET A 10 2.96 9.89 8.28
CA MET A 10 4.37 10.24 8.21
C MET A 10 4.89 10.28 6.78
N TYR A 11 4.48 9.35 5.95
CA TYR A 11 4.98 9.20 4.58
C TYR A 11 4.05 9.78 3.52
N LYS A 12 3.12 10.66 3.93
CA LYS A 12 2.29 11.45 3.00
C LYS A 12 1.38 10.61 2.11
N VAL A 13 0.78 9.58 2.69
CA VAL A 13 -0.17 8.72 2.00
C VAL A 13 -1.56 9.37 2.01
N ASN A 14 -2.20 9.44 0.84
CA ASN A 14 -3.60 9.83 0.73
C ASN A 14 -4.53 8.66 0.99
N LYS A 15 -4.24 7.53 0.33
CA LYS A 15 -5.04 6.30 0.46
C LYS A 15 -4.13 5.09 0.45
N LEU A 16 -4.48 4.08 1.23
CA LEU A 16 -3.79 2.79 1.22
C LEU A 16 -4.84 1.68 1.12
N PHE A 17 -4.64 0.79 0.18
CA PHE A 17 -5.53 -0.35 -0.05
C PHE A 17 -4.76 -1.65 0.12
N VAL A 18 -5.47 -2.70 0.53
CA VAL A 18 -4.96 -4.07 0.49
C VAL A 18 -5.70 -4.84 -0.60
N PHE A 19 -4.99 -5.71 -1.32
CA PHE A 19 -5.60 -6.54 -2.35
C PHE A 19 -4.84 -7.86 -2.48
N GLY A 20 -5.28 -8.72 -3.40
CA GLY A 20 -4.60 -9.95 -3.72
C GLY A 20 -4.91 -11.08 -2.75
N SER A 21 -3.92 -11.95 -2.50
CA SER A 21 -4.11 -13.20 -1.77
C SER A 21 -4.57 -13.01 -0.33
N ILE A 22 -4.28 -11.88 0.30
CA ILE A 22 -4.71 -11.61 1.67
C ILE A 22 -6.24 -11.55 1.80
N LEU A 23 -6.95 -11.26 0.70
CA LEU A 23 -8.40 -11.17 0.68
C LEU A 23 -9.07 -12.49 0.30
N THR A 24 -8.29 -13.57 0.17
CA THR A 24 -8.78 -14.89 -0.23
C THR A 24 -8.32 -15.95 0.75
N GLU A 25 -8.92 -17.15 0.65
CA GLU A 25 -8.54 -18.30 1.46
C GLU A 25 -7.15 -18.84 1.13
N ARG A 26 -6.54 -18.37 0.05
CA ARG A 26 -5.20 -18.79 -0.36
C ARG A 26 -4.09 -18.13 0.45
N PHE A 27 -4.43 -17.12 1.24
CA PHE A 27 -3.44 -16.42 2.06
C PHE A 27 -2.85 -17.38 3.10
N ASN A 28 -1.53 -17.37 3.22
CA ASN A 28 -0.82 -18.17 4.21
C ASN A 28 0.38 -17.38 4.75
N LYS A 29 1.14 -18.00 5.68
CA LYS A 29 2.26 -17.32 6.35
C LYS A 29 3.41 -16.94 5.42
N GLU A 30 3.50 -17.57 4.26
CA GLU A 30 4.58 -17.32 3.29
C GLU A 30 4.16 -16.35 2.20
N SER A 31 2.88 -16.00 2.14
CA SER A 31 2.38 -15.07 1.13
C SER A 31 2.82 -13.65 1.41
N ASP A 32 3.21 -12.94 0.35
CA ASP A 32 3.47 -11.50 0.43
C ASP A 32 2.15 -10.76 0.63
N ILE A 33 2.25 -9.61 1.27
CA ILE A 33 1.10 -8.73 1.41
C ILE A 33 1.12 -7.73 0.27
N ASP A 34 0.05 -7.72 -0.53
CA ASP A 34 -0.07 -6.81 -1.67
C ASP A 34 -0.83 -5.55 -1.23
N LEU A 35 -0.16 -4.41 -1.36
CA LEU A 35 -0.74 -3.12 -1.02
C LEU A 35 -0.68 -2.18 -2.21
N VAL A 36 -1.68 -1.32 -2.32
CA VAL A 36 -1.69 -0.24 -3.30
C VAL A 36 -1.71 1.08 -2.54
N VAL A 37 -0.80 1.97 -2.87
CA VAL A 37 -0.66 3.26 -2.19
C VAL A 37 -0.89 4.40 -3.16
N ASP A 38 -1.62 5.41 -2.69
CA ASP A 38 -1.76 6.69 -3.37
C ASP A 38 -1.11 7.76 -2.50
N PHE A 39 0.01 8.33 -2.98
CA PHE A 39 0.77 9.35 -2.26
C PHE A 39 0.29 10.76 -2.61
N ASN A 40 0.38 11.65 -1.64
CA ASN A 40 0.28 13.08 -1.90
C ASN A 40 1.65 13.60 -2.37
N LYS A 41 1.91 13.53 -3.66
CA LYS A 41 3.21 13.82 -4.24
C LYS A 41 3.63 15.28 -4.06
N GLU A 42 2.69 16.18 -3.88
CA GLU A 42 2.99 17.60 -3.65
C GLU A 42 3.73 17.84 -2.34
N ASP A 43 3.53 16.97 -1.36
CA ASP A 43 4.16 17.08 -0.05
C ASP A 43 5.45 16.28 0.06
N ILE A 44 5.84 15.57 -1.00
CA ILE A 44 7.01 14.67 -0.97
C ILE A 44 8.17 15.31 -1.71
N THR A 45 9.29 15.53 -1.00
CA THR A 45 10.49 16.11 -1.58
C THR A 45 11.36 15.04 -2.26
N ASP A 46 11.54 13.90 -1.60
CA ASP A 46 12.30 12.77 -2.14
C ASP A 46 11.37 11.56 -2.21
N TYR A 47 10.85 11.32 -3.42
CA TYR A 47 9.87 10.26 -3.64
C TYR A 47 10.45 8.86 -3.35
N PHE A 48 11.65 8.57 -3.85
CA PHE A 48 12.24 7.24 -3.69
C PHE A 48 12.46 6.90 -2.22
N ASP A 49 13.05 7.81 -1.46
CA ASP A 49 13.27 7.60 -0.03
C ASP A 49 11.95 7.42 0.69
N ASN A 50 10.96 8.25 0.36
CA ASN A 50 9.64 8.16 0.98
C ASN A 50 8.98 6.80 0.70
N TYR A 51 9.04 6.35 -0.54
CA TYR A 51 8.47 5.07 -0.95
C TYR A 51 9.14 3.89 -0.23
N TYR A 52 10.46 3.82 -0.29
CA TYR A 52 11.19 2.69 0.30
C TYR A 52 11.13 2.68 1.82
N ASN A 53 11.15 3.85 2.45
CA ASN A 53 11.02 3.94 3.90
C ASN A 53 9.63 3.48 4.36
N LEU A 54 8.58 3.84 3.62
CA LEU A 54 7.25 3.34 3.92
C LEU A 54 7.17 1.83 3.75
N LYS A 55 7.70 1.32 2.64
CA LYS A 55 7.70 -0.12 2.37
C LYS A 55 8.42 -0.89 3.48
N ASP A 56 9.63 -0.47 3.84
CA ASP A 56 10.42 -1.11 4.88
C ASP A 56 9.70 -1.08 6.23
N SER A 57 9.10 0.06 6.56
CA SER A 57 8.36 0.20 7.82
C SER A 57 7.13 -0.71 7.85
N LEU A 58 6.43 -0.83 6.74
CA LEU A 58 5.29 -1.74 6.64
C LEU A 58 5.71 -3.19 6.78
N GLN A 59 6.84 -3.58 6.16
CA GLN A 59 7.37 -4.93 6.30
C GLN A 59 7.75 -5.24 7.75
N GLU A 60 8.32 -4.28 8.45
CA GLU A 60 8.67 -4.44 9.86
C GLU A 60 7.43 -4.61 10.72
N VAL A 61 6.44 -3.75 10.54
CA VAL A 61 5.20 -3.80 11.34
C VAL A 61 4.40 -5.07 11.07
N LEU A 62 4.31 -5.48 9.81
CA LEU A 62 3.51 -6.63 9.41
C LEU A 62 4.26 -7.96 9.56
N GLY A 63 5.59 -7.91 9.70
CA GLY A 63 6.41 -9.11 9.84
C GLY A 63 6.47 -9.96 8.57
N ARG A 64 6.26 -9.35 7.40
CA ARG A 64 6.23 -10.03 6.11
C ARG A 64 6.74 -9.12 5.01
N GLU A 65 7.12 -9.72 3.88
CA GLU A 65 7.40 -8.94 2.69
C GLU A 65 6.11 -8.28 2.19
N VAL A 66 6.26 -7.05 1.75
CA VAL A 66 5.17 -6.24 1.22
C VAL A 66 5.47 -5.92 -0.23
N ASP A 67 4.51 -6.20 -1.10
CA ASP A 67 4.53 -5.73 -2.47
C ASP A 67 3.73 -4.43 -2.51
N LEU A 68 4.44 -3.31 -2.57
CA LEU A 68 3.82 -1.99 -2.50
C LEU A 68 3.75 -1.39 -3.90
N LEU A 69 2.55 -1.36 -4.46
CA LEU A 69 2.29 -0.79 -5.78
C LEU A 69 1.79 0.64 -5.63
N GLU A 70 2.32 1.54 -6.45
CA GLU A 70 1.78 2.89 -6.53
C GLU A 70 0.56 2.89 -7.44
N GLU A 71 -0.56 3.40 -6.94
CA GLU A 71 -1.82 3.38 -7.66
C GLU A 71 -1.72 4.08 -9.02
N GLN A 72 -1.04 5.22 -9.07
CA GLN A 72 -0.91 6.01 -10.30
C GLN A 72 0.01 5.35 -11.32
N ALA A 73 0.86 4.41 -10.91
CA ALA A 73 1.79 3.73 -11.79
C ALA A 73 1.20 2.46 -12.41
N ILE A 74 -0.01 2.07 -12.05
CA ILE A 74 -0.66 0.89 -12.62
C ILE A 74 -1.19 1.25 -14.00
N GLU A 75 -0.46 0.82 -15.05
CA GLU A 75 -0.81 1.12 -16.43
C GLU A 75 -1.47 -0.06 -17.16
N ASN A 76 -1.17 -1.30 -16.71
CA ASN A 76 -1.76 -2.49 -17.33
C ASN A 76 -3.27 -2.53 -17.06
N PRO A 77 -4.12 -2.52 -18.09
CA PRO A 77 -5.57 -2.48 -17.88
C PRO A 77 -6.13 -3.72 -17.18
N TYR A 78 -5.51 -4.87 -17.37
CA TYR A 78 -5.95 -6.10 -16.70
C TYR A 78 -5.62 -6.05 -15.21
N LEU A 79 -4.41 -5.57 -14.88
CA LEU A 79 -4.01 -5.39 -13.47
C LEU A 79 -4.86 -4.31 -12.81
N ARG A 80 -5.11 -3.20 -13.49
CA ARG A 80 -5.96 -2.13 -12.96
C ARG A 80 -7.36 -2.64 -12.64
N LYS A 81 -7.95 -3.40 -13.54
CA LYS A 81 -9.28 -3.98 -13.33
C LYS A 81 -9.29 -4.94 -12.15
N SER A 82 -8.27 -5.80 -12.06
CA SER A 82 -8.15 -6.76 -10.96
C SER A 82 -8.00 -6.05 -9.62
N VAL A 83 -7.14 -5.04 -9.54
CA VAL A 83 -6.94 -4.24 -8.33
C VAL A 83 -8.22 -3.52 -7.94
N ASP A 84 -8.86 -2.83 -8.87
CA ASP A 84 -10.06 -2.03 -8.59
C ASP A 84 -11.23 -2.90 -8.12
N SER A 85 -11.32 -4.13 -8.60
CA SER A 85 -12.42 -5.02 -8.23
C SER A 85 -12.19 -5.74 -6.90
N SER A 86 -10.94 -5.85 -6.43
CA SER A 86 -10.63 -6.64 -5.24
C SER A 86 -9.97 -5.84 -4.10
N LYS A 87 -9.56 -4.60 -4.34
CA LYS A 87 -8.89 -3.80 -3.31
C LYS A 87 -9.85 -3.39 -2.20
N MET A 88 -9.32 -3.33 -0.98
CA MET A 88 -10.05 -2.87 0.19
C MET A 88 -9.31 -1.68 0.81
N LEU A 89 -10.00 -0.58 1.02
CA LEU A 89 -9.42 0.62 1.62
C LEU A 89 -9.13 0.38 3.10
N ILE A 90 -7.87 0.61 3.52
CA ILE A 90 -7.49 0.51 4.94
C ILE A 90 -7.07 1.84 5.53
N TYR A 91 -6.78 2.84 4.71
CA TYR A 91 -6.48 4.19 5.17
C TYR A 91 -6.89 5.21 4.12
N GLU A 92 -7.48 6.30 4.57
CA GLU A 92 -7.80 7.45 3.74
C GLU A 92 -7.51 8.72 4.55
N ARG A 93 -6.74 9.63 3.94
CA ARG A 93 -6.41 10.90 4.58
C ARG A 93 -7.66 11.74 4.77
N ALA A 94 -7.82 12.29 5.97
CA ALA A 94 -8.88 13.27 6.22
C ALA A 94 -8.57 14.56 5.46
N SER A 95 -9.55 15.03 4.73
CA SER A 95 -9.42 16.28 3.96
C SER A 95 -9.77 17.50 4.80
#